data_a97feefa63585275c1082e899396b012
#
_entry.id   a97feefa63585275c1082e899396b012
#
_cell.length_a   1.000
_cell.length_b   1.000
_cell.length_c   1.000
_cell.angle_alpha   90.00
_cell.angle_beta   90.00
_cell.angle_gamma   90.00
#
_symmetry.space_group_name_H-M   'P 1'
#
loop_
_entity.id
_entity.type
_entity.pdbx_description
1 polymer ?
#
loop_
_entity_poly.entity_id
_entity_poly.type
_entity_poly.pdbx_seq_one_letter_code
_entity_poly.pdbx_strand_id
1 'polypeptide(L)'
;MIKGIIKILQKYPLSLVVLVAITYLSFFKPPTFSFNSIKHLDKIIHLVMYGGFCSVLWFEYFLTHTEANVKKMILWIVVAPLVFSAVVEFAQSYFTNYRGGEFADFIFNSIGVVFAALFSHYVTKPIMEKYNLRGKRKI
;
A
#
# COMPACT_ATOMS: atom_id res chain seq x y z
N MET A 1 17.87 -7.86 16.36
CA MET A 1 17.43 -7.00 15.26
C MET A 1 17.06 -7.81 14.01
N ILE A 2 17.96 -8.58 13.43
CA ILE A 2 17.73 -9.38 12.18
C ILE A 2 16.54 -10.37 12.32
N LYS A 3 16.43 -11.13 13.41
CA LYS A 3 15.30 -12.04 13.64
C LYS A 3 13.94 -11.34 13.68
N GLY A 4 13.89 -10.08 14.12
CA GLY A 4 12.64 -9.29 14.09
C GLY A 4 12.23 -8.91 12.68
N ILE A 5 13.18 -8.50 11.84
CA ILE A 5 12.97 -8.17 10.44
C ILE A 5 12.47 -9.40 9.66
N ILE A 6 13.12 -10.55 9.83
CA ILE A 6 12.71 -11.80 9.19
C ILE A 6 11.27 -12.16 9.56
N LYS A 7 10.87 -12.03 10.83
CA LYS A 7 9.48 -12.28 11.26
C LYS A 7 8.47 -11.32 10.60
N ILE A 8 8.85 -10.06 10.40
CA ILE A 8 7.98 -9.09 9.71
C ILE A 8 7.83 -9.48 8.24
N LEU A 9 8.93 -9.79 7.55
CA LEU A 9 8.92 -10.22 6.16
C LEU A 9 8.07 -11.50 5.95
N GLN A 10 8.14 -12.44 6.89
CA GLN A 10 7.32 -13.65 6.85
C GLN A 10 5.82 -13.39 7.10
N LYS A 11 5.47 -12.32 7.82
CA LYS A 11 4.08 -11.98 8.12
C LYS A 11 3.39 -11.19 6.99
N TYR A 12 4.17 -10.49 6.16
CA TYR A 12 3.67 -9.57 5.13
C TYR A 12 4.29 -9.83 3.75
N PRO A 13 4.27 -11.10 3.26
CA PRO A 13 4.96 -11.45 2.02
C PRO A 13 4.36 -10.78 0.78
N LEU A 14 3.03 -10.67 0.69
CA LEU A 14 2.36 -10.03 -0.45
C LEU A 14 2.61 -8.53 -0.45
N SER A 15 2.51 -7.88 0.70
CA SER A 15 2.83 -6.45 0.84
C SER A 15 4.27 -6.14 0.45
N LEU A 16 5.21 -7.03 0.78
CA LEU A 16 6.60 -6.88 0.37
C LEU A 16 6.75 -6.94 -1.15
N VAL A 17 6.10 -7.91 -1.82
CA VAL A 17 6.12 -8.02 -3.28
C VAL A 17 5.53 -6.77 -3.92
N VAL A 18 4.38 -6.29 -3.42
CA VAL A 18 3.75 -5.07 -3.94
C VAL A 18 4.64 -3.84 -3.70
N LEU A 19 5.29 -3.73 -2.54
CA LEU A 19 6.21 -2.64 -2.23
C LEU A 19 7.39 -2.59 -3.21
N VAL A 20 7.99 -3.75 -3.50
CA VAL A 20 9.08 -3.89 -4.49
C VAL A 20 8.58 -3.50 -5.89
N ALA A 21 7.38 -3.95 -6.27
CA ALA A 21 6.79 -3.59 -7.56
C ALA A 21 6.53 -2.09 -7.69
N ILE A 22 5.98 -1.44 -6.65
CA ILE A 22 5.78 0.02 -6.61
C ILE A 22 7.12 0.75 -6.75
N THR A 23 8.13 0.35 -5.97
CA THR A 23 9.46 0.97 -6.04
C THR A 23 10.05 0.82 -7.45
N TYR A 24 9.96 -0.37 -8.04
CA TYR A 24 10.40 -0.60 -9.42
C TYR A 24 9.68 0.32 -10.42
N LEU A 25 8.34 0.32 -10.41
CA LEU A 25 7.52 1.12 -11.32
C LEU A 25 7.70 2.63 -11.12
N SER A 26 8.08 3.07 -9.92
CA SER A 26 8.34 4.47 -9.62
C SER A 26 9.63 4.99 -10.24
N PHE A 27 10.67 4.15 -10.35
CA PHE A 27 11.99 4.56 -10.84
C PHE A 27 12.32 4.10 -12.26
N PHE A 28 11.57 3.17 -12.83
CA PHE A 28 11.78 2.73 -14.20
C PHE A 28 10.87 3.45 -15.17
N LYS A 29 11.45 3.86 -16.32
CA LYS A 29 10.70 4.49 -17.39
C LYS A 29 9.67 3.50 -17.93
N PRO A 30 8.37 3.79 -17.85
CA PRO A 30 7.37 2.91 -18.43
C PRO A 30 7.59 2.81 -19.94
N PRO A 31 7.35 1.63 -20.55
CA PRO A 31 7.33 1.51 -22.01
C PRO A 31 6.33 2.54 -22.56
N THR A 32 6.69 3.16 -23.68
CA THR A 32 5.86 4.17 -24.36
C THR A 32 4.62 3.49 -24.96
N PHE A 33 3.64 3.13 -24.13
CA PHE A 33 2.32 2.77 -24.62
C PHE A 33 1.57 4.06 -24.97
N SER A 34 0.77 3.99 -26.07
CA SER A 34 -0.05 5.10 -26.58
C SER A 34 -1.16 5.57 -25.61
N PHE A 35 -1.01 5.35 -24.32
CA PHE A 35 -1.90 5.86 -23.27
C PHE A 35 -1.69 7.34 -22.92
N ASN A 36 -0.74 8.03 -23.61
CA ASN A 36 -0.51 9.46 -23.46
C ASN A 36 -1.72 10.34 -23.83
N SER A 37 -2.77 9.74 -24.39
CA SER A 37 -4.01 10.44 -24.72
C SER A 37 -4.98 10.60 -23.54
N ILE A 38 -4.78 9.89 -22.42
CA ILE A 38 -5.65 10.00 -21.25
C ILE A 38 -5.03 10.99 -20.26
N LYS A 39 -5.60 12.17 -20.19
CA LYS A 39 -5.20 13.22 -19.27
C LYS A 39 -5.30 12.71 -17.82
N HIS A 40 -4.24 12.90 -17.04
CA HIS A 40 -4.17 12.47 -15.62
C HIS A 40 -4.19 10.96 -15.34
N LEU A 41 -3.85 10.11 -16.32
CA LEU A 41 -3.75 8.67 -16.12
C LEU A 41 -2.68 8.31 -15.07
N ASP A 42 -1.57 9.04 -15.05
CA ASP A 42 -0.50 8.93 -14.06
C ASP A 42 -1.04 9.02 -12.63
N LYS A 43 -1.90 9.98 -12.34
CA LYS A 43 -2.50 10.22 -11.03
C LYS A 43 -3.43 9.08 -10.60
N ILE A 44 -4.20 8.55 -11.54
CA ILE A 44 -5.03 7.37 -11.31
C ILE A 44 -4.17 6.15 -10.98
N ILE A 45 -3.05 5.97 -11.67
CA ILE A 45 -2.08 4.89 -11.40
C ILE A 45 -1.54 5.01 -9.98
N HIS A 46 -1.13 6.19 -9.54
CA HIS A 46 -0.66 6.45 -8.17
C HIS A 46 -1.73 6.08 -7.13
N LEU A 47 -2.96 6.52 -7.32
CA LEU A 47 -4.09 6.19 -6.45
C LEU A 47 -4.31 4.67 -6.35
N VAL A 48 -4.32 3.97 -7.49
CA VAL A 48 -4.54 2.52 -7.54
C VAL A 48 -3.37 1.75 -6.93
N MET A 49 -2.13 2.17 -7.19
CA MET A 49 -0.93 1.53 -6.64
C MET A 49 -0.90 1.61 -5.11
N TYR A 50 -1.07 2.79 -4.54
CA TYR A 50 -1.03 2.96 -3.08
C TYR A 50 -2.29 2.46 -2.39
N GLY A 51 -3.45 2.60 -3.02
CA GLY A 51 -4.70 2.01 -2.55
C GLY A 51 -4.64 0.48 -2.52
N GLY A 52 -4.11 -0.13 -3.58
CA GLY A 52 -3.89 -1.58 -3.66
C GLY A 52 -2.88 -2.06 -2.61
N PHE A 53 -1.74 -1.37 -2.50
CA PHE A 53 -0.72 -1.68 -1.49
C PHE A 53 -1.28 -1.69 -0.07
N CYS A 54 -1.96 -0.61 0.32
CA CYS A 54 -2.55 -0.50 1.64
C CYS A 54 -3.67 -1.52 1.88
N SER A 55 -4.46 -1.85 0.84
CA SER A 55 -5.49 -2.90 0.95
C SER A 55 -4.87 -4.28 1.24
N VAL A 56 -3.74 -4.60 0.59
CA VAL A 56 -2.98 -5.83 0.85
C VAL A 56 -2.39 -5.82 2.26
N LEU A 57 -1.81 -4.70 2.71
CA LEU A 57 -1.31 -4.54 4.09
C LEU A 57 -2.41 -4.77 5.13
N TRP A 58 -3.61 -4.20 4.92
CA TRP A 58 -4.76 -4.42 5.79
C TRP A 58 -5.17 -5.88 5.83
N PHE A 59 -5.25 -6.53 4.67
CA PHE A 59 -5.61 -7.93 4.55
C PHE A 59 -4.63 -8.83 5.31
N GLU A 60 -3.32 -8.68 5.08
CA GLU A 60 -2.29 -9.44 5.79
C GLU A 60 -2.26 -9.15 7.30
N TYR A 61 -2.54 -7.91 7.69
CA TYR A 61 -2.65 -7.57 9.11
C TYR A 61 -3.77 -8.36 9.79
N PHE A 62 -4.96 -8.43 9.19
CA PHE A 62 -6.08 -9.20 9.75
C PHE A 62 -5.87 -10.70 9.70
N LEU A 63 -5.07 -11.21 8.77
CA LEU A 63 -4.67 -12.62 8.77
C LEU A 63 -3.74 -12.97 9.93
N THR A 64 -2.88 -12.04 10.32
CA THR A 64 -1.80 -12.29 11.28
C THR A 64 -2.12 -11.85 12.71
N HIS A 65 -3.16 -11.07 12.91
CA HIS A 65 -3.55 -10.52 14.21
C HIS A 65 -5.03 -10.80 14.50
N THR A 66 -5.28 -11.48 15.61
CA THR A 66 -6.64 -11.77 16.09
C THR A 66 -7.30 -10.56 16.76
N GLU A 67 -6.47 -9.65 17.32
CA GLU A 67 -6.94 -8.43 17.94
C GLU A 67 -6.32 -7.21 17.24
N ALA A 68 -7.17 -6.28 16.87
CA ALA A 68 -6.76 -5.08 16.17
C ALA A 68 -6.31 -3.99 17.15
N ASN A 69 -5.02 -3.69 17.19
CA ASN A 69 -4.53 -2.49 17.86
C ASN A 69 -4.62 -1.30 16.92
N VAL A 70 -5.67 -0.48 17.08
CA VAL A 70 -5.99 0.64 16.19
C VAL A 70 -4.81 1.62 16.03
N LYS A 71 -4.10 1.95 17.10
CA LYS A 71 -2.95 2.87 17.04
C LYS A 71 -1.81 2.30 16.18
N LYS A 72 -1.47 1.02 16.36
CA LYS A 72 -0.45 0.35 15.53
C LYS A 72 -0.89 0.22 14.08
N MET A 73 -2.17 -0.06 13.86
CA MET A 73 -2.74 -0.14 12.51
C MET A 73 -2.60 1.19 11.77
N ILE A 74 -3.03 2.30 12.37
CA ILE A 74 -2.90 3.63 11.76
C ILE A 74 -1.43 3.93 11.47
N LEU A 75 -0.53 3.69 12.41
CA LEU A 75 0.89 3.96 12.21
C LEU A 75 1.49 3.17 11.04
N TRP A 76 1.26 1.85 10.99
CA TRP A 76 1.94 0.99 10.03
C TRP A 76 1.23 0.87 8.68
N ILE A 77 -0.08 1.05 8.63
CA ILE A 77 -0.87 0.82 7.41
C ILE A 77 -1.32 2.15 6.77
N VAL A 78 -1.29 3.25 7.50
CA VAL A 78 -1.62 4.58 6.97
C VAL A 78 -0.39 5.47 6.95
N VAL A 79 0.21 5.73 8.11
CA VAL A 79 1.30 6.72 8.21
C VAL A 79 2.57 6.23 7.50
N ALA A 80 2.98 4.98 7.68
CA ALA A 80 4.19 4.48 7.04
C ALA A 80 4.12 4.47 5.49
N PRO A 81 3.03 4.04 4.83
CA PRO A 81 2.87 4.19 3.39
C PRO A 81 2.86 5.65 2.90
N LEU A 82 2.28 6.58 3.67
CA LEU A 82 2.31 8.01 3.32
C LEU A 82 3.73 8.58 3.39
N VAL A 83 4.48 8.25 4.44
CA VAL A 83 5.89 8.65 4.55
C VAL A 83 6.71 8.02 3.42
N PHE A 84 6.49 6.75 3.11
CA PHE A 84 7.15 6.08 1.99
C PHE A 84 6.83 6.76 0.65
N SER A 85 5.57 7.10 0.41
CA SER A 85 5.14 7.85 -0.77
C SER A 85 5.88 9.20 -0.89
N ALA A 86 5.92 9.98 0.18
CA ALA A 86 6.63 11.25 0.17
C ALA A 86 8.13 11.10 -0.14
N VAL A 87 8.77 10.07 0.42
CA VAL A 87 10.18 9.74 0.14
C VAL A 87 10.39 9.35 -1.33
N VAL A 88 9.49 8.54 -1.88
CA VAL A 88 9.54 8.12 -3.30
C VAL A 88 9.39 9.33 -4.23
N GLU A 89 8.39 10.20 -3.99
CA GLU A 89 8.17 11.41 -4.80
C GLU A 89 9.39 12.36 -4.74
N PHE A 90 9.95 12.55 -3.54
CA PHE A 90 11.17 13.34 -3.38
C PHE A 90 12.35 12.71 -4.13
N ALA A 91 12.54 11.40 -4.01
CA ALA A 91 13.60 10.68 -4.70
C ALA A 91 13.43 10.73 -6.23
N GLN A 92 12.20 10.63 -6.74
CA GLN A 92 11.91 10.77 -8.17
C GLN A 92 12.30 12.15 -8.71
N SER A 93 12.00 13.22 -7.97
CA SER A 93 12.37 14.58 -8.38
C SER A 93 13.88 14.80 -8.45
N TYR A 94 14.65 13.99 -7.72
CA TYR A 94 16.12 14.13 -7.66
C TYR A 94 16.85 13.18 -8.61
N PHE A 95 16.35 11.95 -8.76
CA PHE A 95 17.05 10.88 -9.47
C PHE A 95 16.51 10.59 -10.87
N THR A 96 15.38 11.18 -11.27
CA THR A 96 14.80 10.93 -12.59
C THR A 96 14.65 12.23 -13.38
N ASN A 97 15.21 12.26 -14.62
CA ASN A 97 15.10 13.42 -15.52
C ASN A 97 13.81 13.40 -16.37
N TYR A 98 13.07 12.29 -16.35
CA TYR A 98 11.90 12.06 -17.21
C TYR A 98 10.58 12.02 -16.41
N ARG A 99 10.66 12.01 -15.10
CA ARG A 99 9.50 12.00 -14.20
C ARG A 99 9.85 12.86 -12.98
N GLY A 100 9.36 14.07 -12.94
CA GLY A 100 9.44 14.91 -11.74
C GLY A 100 8.50 14.37 -10.69
N GLY A 101 8.96 14.27 -9.43
CA GLY A 101 8.05 14.05 -8.31
C GLY A 101 7.07 15.23 -8.23
N GLU A 102 5.79 14.96 -8.45
CA GLU A 102 4.75 15.98 -8.39
C GLU A 102 4.02 15.90 -7.04
N PHE A 103 3.81 17.03 -6.39
CA PHE A 103 3.00 17.08 -5.17
C PHE A 103 1.58 16.54 -5.39
N ALA A 104 1.06 16.66 -6.61
CA ALA A 104 -0.21 16.07 -7.00
C ALA A 104 -0.20 14.54 -6.88
N ASP A 105 0.89 13.87 -7.25
CA ASP A 105 1.03 12.41 -7.15
C ASP A 105 0.97 11.95 -5.69
N PHE A 106 1.62 12.68 -4.78
CA PHE A 106 1.50 12.45 -3.34
C PHE A 106 0.06 12.60 -2.83
N ILE A 107 -0.70 13.58 -3.35
CA ILE A 107 -2.12 13.72 -3.00
C ILE A 107 -2.92 12.49 -3.45
N PHE A 108 -2.73 12.04 -4.68
CA PHE A 108 -3.44 10.87 -5.21
C PHE A 108 -3.03 9.57 -4.49
N ASN A 109 -1.76 9.40 -4.12
CA ASN A 109 -1.29 8.34 -3.25
C ASN A 109 -2.03 8.36 -1.89
N SER A 110 -2.15 9.55 -1.29
CA SER A 110 -2.83 9.75 -0.01
C SER A 110 -4.33 9.42 -0.09
N ILE A 111 -5.00 9.80 -1.17
CA ILE A 111 -6.39 9.44 -1.43
C ILE A 111 -6.52 7.91 -1.53
N GLY A 112 -5.61 7.23 -2.24
CA GLY A 112 -5.57 5.78 -2.33
C GLY A 112 -5.44 5.10 -0.96
N VAL A 113 -4.56 5.60 -0.10
CA VAL A 113 -4.39 5.11 1.28
C VAL A 113 -5.67 5.28 2.11
N VAL A 114 -6.33 6.43 2.03
CA VAL A 114 -7.59 6.68 2.73
C VAL A 114 -8.70 5.76 2.22
N PHE A 115 -8.82 5.59 0.92
CA PHE A 115 -9.78 4.63 0.32
C PHE A 115 -9.54 3.21 0.81
N ALA A 116 -8.28 2.77 0.84
CA ALA A 116 -7.93 1.44 1.35
C ALA A 116 -8.30 1.28 2.84
N ALA A 117 -8.08 2.31 3.66
CA ALA A 117 -8.43 2.29 5.07
C ALA A 117 -9.97 2.16 5.26
N LEU A 118 -10.75 2.94 4.53
CA LEU A 118 -12.21 2.88 4.57
C LEU A 118 -12.72 1.52 4.07
N PHE A 119 -12.26 1.06 2.91
CA PHE A 119 -12.60 -0.24 2.36
C PHE A 119 -12.28 -1.37 3.34
N SER A 120 -11.10 -1.32 3.94
CA SER A 120 -10.67 -2.36 4.88
C SER A 120 -11.48 -2.33 6.17
N HIS A 121 -11.86 -1.16 6.66
CA HIS A 121 -12.69 -1.04 7.86
C HIS A 121 -14.11 -1.60 7.64
N TYR A 122 -14.74 -1.25 6.51
CA TYR A 122 -16.14 -1.61 6.25
C TYR A 122 -16.32 -2.97 5.54
N VAL A 123 -15.30 -3.45 4.83
CA VAL A 123 -15.39 -4.67 4.02
C VAL A 123 -14.44 -5.75 4.50
N THR A 124 -13.13 -5.47 4.52
CA THR A 124 -12.12 -6.50 4.83
C THR A 124 -12.24 -7.00 6.27
N LYS A 125 -12.33 -6.08 7.23
CA LYS A 125 -12.42 -6.41 8.66
C LYS A 125 -13.61 -7.31 8.99
N PRO A 126 -14.88 -6.97 8.66
CA PRO A 126 -16.03 -7.82 9.00
C PRO A 126 -15.98 -9.18 8.29
N ILE A 127 -15.45 -9.25 7.07
CA ILE A 127 -15.25 -10.53 6.37
C ILE A 127 -14.26 -11.39 7.15
N MET A 128 -13.11 -10.86 7.52
CA MET A 128 -12.07 -11.60 8.23
C MET A 128 -12.51 -12.03 9.63
N GLU A 129 -13.23 -11.19 10.36
CA GLU A 129 -13.83 -11.56 11.66
C GLU A 129 -14.80 -12.74 11.51
N LYS A 130 -15.64 -12.75 10.48
CA LYS A 130 -16.55 -13.86 10.18
C LYS A 130 -15.80 -15.17 9.87
N TYR A 131 -14.70 -15.11 9.13
CA TYR A 131 -13.87 -16.28 8.86
C TYR A 131 -13.17 -16.79 10.10
N ASN A 132 -12.58 -15.92 10.92
CA ASN A 132 -11.92 -16.29 12.17
C ASN A 132 -12.88 -16.93 13.19
N LEU A 133 -14.11 -16.43 13.29
CA LEU A 133 -15.15 -17.01 14.13
C LEU A 133 -15.57 -18.42 13.66
N ARG A 134 -15.60 -18.65 12.34
CA ARG A 134 -15.89 -19.98 11.77
C ARG A 134 -14.76 -20.98 12.05
N GLY A 135 -13.50 -20.55 12.01
CA GLY A 135 -12.35 -21.38 12.37
C GLY A 135 -12.37 -21.84 13.82
N LYS A 136 -12.73 -20.96 14.74
CA LYS A 136 -12.85 -21.28 16.18
C LYS A 136 -14.03 -22.19 16.54
N ARG A 137 -15.07 -22.27 15.69
CA ARG A 137 -16.24 -23.18 15.92
C ARG A 137 -16.04 -24.61 15.41
N LYS A 138 -14.92 -24.87 14.72
CA LYS A 138 -14.63 -26.21 14.16
C LYS A 138 -13.64 -27.03 15.02
N ILE A 139 -13.21 -26.50 16.17
CA ILE A 139 -12.39 -27.17 17.17
C ILE A 139 -13.26 -27.38 18.43
#